data_b73fc63d3690a7b828634cb760a25c00
#
_entry.id   b73fc63d3690a7b828634cb760a25c00
#
_cell.length_a   1.000
_cell.length_b   1.000
_cell.length_c   1.000
_cell.angle_alpha   90.00
_cell.angle_beta   90.00
_cell.angle_gamma   90.00
#
_symmetry.space_group_name_H-M   'P 1'
#
loop_
_entity.id
_entity.type
_entity.pdbx_description
1 polymer ?
#
loop_
_entity_poly.entity_id
_entity_poly.type
_entity_poly.pdbx_seq_one_letter_code
_entity_poly.pdbx_strand_id
1 'polypeptide(L)'
;ELEADGDLAADYIEGLLDIADLDGDIDIDVANGRAYVSVTGGDEELDRLAGADTVQALQDLTRLAVQAKTGRFSRLIIDIGGSRSARETELKRMVDAAVAQIAAGREQVELEPMSSYERKLVHDDVAQRGYFSESRGEGRDRRLVIRNA
;
A
#
# COMPACT_ATOMS: atom_id res chain seq x y z
N GLU A 1 17.44 -6.15 -11.75
CA GLU A 1 16.37 -5.23 -12.18
C GLU A 1 15.57 -4.66 -11.00
N LEU A 2 15.02 -5.53 -10.15
CA LEU A 2 14.29 -5.11 -8.95
C LEU A 2 15.18 -4.37 -7.95
N GLU A 3 16.41 -4.82 -7.75
CA GLU A 3 17.37 -4.13 -6.89
C GLU A 3 17.70 -2.75 -7.42
N ALA A 4 17.88 -2.61 -8.73
CA ALA A 4 18.14 -1.32 -9.36
C ALA A 4 16.94 -0.37 -9.21
N ASP A 5 15.73 -0.86 -9.34
CA ASP A 5 14.51 -0.09 -9.09
C ASP A 5 14.44 0.38 -7.63
N GLY A 6 14.79 -0.49 -6.70
CA GLY A 6 14.87 -0.16 -5.29
C GLY A 6 15.89 0.92 -4.99
N ASP A 7 17.07 0.84 -5.59
CA ASP A 7 18.15 1.84 -5.43
C ASP A 7 17.69 3.21 -5.95
N LEU A 8 17.06 3.25 -7.11
CA LEU A 8 16.54 4.50 -7.69
C LEU A 8 15.43 5.09 -6.81
N ALA A 9 14.56 4.26 -6.29
CA ALA A 9 13.49 4.67 -5.38
C ALA A 9 14.08 5.23 -4.08
N ALA A 10 15.08 4.56 -3.51
CA ALA A 10 15.75 5.01 -2.29
C ALA A 10 16.42 6.37 -2.50
N ASP A 11 17.09 6.57 -3.63
CA ASP A 11 17.71 7.84 -3.98
C ASP A 11 16.69 8.97 -4.07
N TYR A 12 15.54 8.70 -4.67
CA TYR A 12 14.46 9.69 -4.78
C TYR A 12 13.93 10.09 -3.40
N ILE A 13 13.68 9.10 -2.55
CA ILE A 13 13.16 9.34 -1.19
C ILE A 13 14.19 10.06 -0.33
N GLU A 14 15.48 9.67 -0.41
CA GLU A 14 16.56 10.34 0.30
C GLU A 14 16.63 11.81 -0.08
N GLY A 15 16.54 12.13 -1.38
CA GLY A 15 16.51 13.49 -1.86
C GLY A 15 15.31 14.29 -1.32
N LEU A 16 14.14 13.65 -1.25
CA LEU A 16 12.94 14.27 -0.68
C LEU A 16 13.10 14.54 0.81
N LEU A 17 13.64 13.61 1.57
CA LEU A 17 13.89 13.77 3.00
C LEU A 17 14.88 14.91 3.25
N ASP A 18 15.92 15.00 2.44
CA ASP A 18 16.92 16.07 2.54
C ASP A 18 16.27 17.45 2.30
N ILE A 19 15.44 17.57 1.28
CA ILE A 19 14.73 18.81 0.97
C ILE A 19 13.79 19.21 2.10
N ALA A 20 13.10 18.23 2.69
CA ALA A 20 12.15 18.44 3.78
C ALA A 20 12.83 18.57 5.16
N ASP A 21 14.14 18.41 5.22
CA ASP A 21 14.93 18.41 6.47
C ASP A 21 14.43 17.35 7.47
N LEU A 22 14.17 16.16 6.95
CA LEU A 22 13.73 15.02 7.74
C LEU A 22 14.83 13.96 7.80
N ASP A 23 14.94 13.30 8.94
CA ASP A 23 15.86 12.18 9.14
C ASP A 23 15.13 10.85 8.98
N GLY A 24 15.84 9.85 8.46
CA GLY A 24 15.35 8.50 8.37
C GLY A 24 16.37 7.58 7.76
N ASP A 25 16.33 6.32 8.16
CA ASP A 25 17.17 5.26 7.61
C ASP A 25 16.37 4.54 6.52
N ILE A 26 16.97 4.33 5.37
CA ILE A 26 16.31 3.71 4.23
C ILE A 26 16.85 2.30 4.03
N ASP A 27 15.95 1.32 4.03
CA ASP A 27 16.24 -0.08 3.74
C ASP A 27 15.53 -0.51 2.47
N ILE A 28 16.20 -1.36 1.70
CA ILE A 28 15.66 -1.91 0.46
C ILE A 28 15.59 -3.42 0.60
N ASP A 29 14.46 -4.00 0.23
CA ASP A 29 14.26 -5.44 0.18
C ASP A 29 13.58 -5.82 -1.14
N VAL A 30 13.80 -7.03 -1.59
CA VAL A 30 13.17 -7.57 -2.79
C VAL A 30 12.47 -8.87 -2.42
N ALA A 31 11.17 -8.89 -2.60
CA ALA A 31 10.33 -10.04 -2.31
C ALA A 31 9.09 -10.03 -3.20
N ASN A 32 8.56 -11.20 -3.51
CA ASN A 32 7.29 -11.35 -4.24
C ASN A 32 7.25 -10.57 -5.57
N GLY A 33 8.39 -10.47 -6.26
CA GLY A 33 8.50 -9.75 -7.53
C GLY A 33 8.38 -8.23 -7.40
N ARG A 34 8.63 -7.67 -6.20
CA ARG A 34 8.57 -6.23 -5.92
C ARG A 34 9.80 -5.76 -5.17
N ALA A 35 10.15 -4.51 -5.38
CA ALA A 35 11.07 -3.80 -4.48
C ALA A 35 10.27 -3.16 -3.35
N TYR A 36 10.73 -3.30 -2.12
CA TYR A 36 10.17 -2.67 -0.94
C TYR A 36 11.20 -1.68 -0.40
N VAL A 37 10.81 -0.43 -0.25
CA VAL A 37 11.66 0.62 0.29
C VAL A 37 11.03 1.12 1.58
N SER A 38 11.76 0.94 2.69
CA SER A 38 11.27 1.28 4.03
C SER A 38 12.07 2.42 4.61
N VAL A 39 11.40 3.37 5.23
CA VAL A 39 12.01 4.50 5.95
C VAL A 39 11.68 4.36 7.43
N THR A 40 12.71 4.24 8.25
CA THR A 40 12.57 4.05 9.71
C THR A 40 13.53 4.96 10.46
N GLY A 41 13.49 4.93 11.80
CA GLY A 41 14.47 5.60 12.65
C GLY A 41 14.37 7.12 12.68
N GLY A 42 13.33 7.70 12.10
CA GLY A 42 13.08 9.13 12.15
C GLY A 42 12.37 9.53 13.45
N ASP A 43 12.17 10.83 13.60
CA ASP A 43 11.44 11.41 14.72
C ASP A 43 9.95 11.56 14.41
N GLU A 44 9.24 12.32 15.26
CA GLU A 44 7.80 12.59 15.10
C GLU A 44 7.46 13.26 13.76
N GLU A 45 8.39 14.01 13.18
CA GLU A 45 8.16 14.67 11.90
C GLU A 45 8.08 13.67 10.76
N LEU A 46 8.89 12.60 10.81
CA LEU A 46 8.78 11.51 9.85
C LEU A 46 7.42 10.82 9.95
N ASP A 47 6.89 10.67 11.16
CA ASP A 47 5.60 10.03 11.39
C ASP A 47 4.45 10.77 10.70
N ARG A 48 4.59 12.06 10.45
CA ARG A 48 3.59 12.85 9.69
C ARG A 48 3.46 12.36 8.25
N LEU A 49 4.51 11.77 7.69
CA LEU A 49 4.49 11.21 6.35
C LEU A 49 3.90 9.79 6.31
N ALA A 50 3.63 9.20 7.46
CA ALA A 50 3.17 7.81 7.57
C ALA A 50 1.66 7.64 7.35
N GLY A 51 0.91 8.73 7.21
CA GLY A 51 -0.53 8.66 6.89
C GLY A 51 -0.79 7.97 5.56
N ALA A 52 -1.87 7.21 5.47
CA ALA A 52 -2.18 6.38 4.29
C ALA A 52 -2.19 7.18 2.97
N ASP A 53 -2.81 8.34 2.96
CA ASP A 53 -2.90 9.18 1.75
C ASP A 53 -1.55 9.74 1.35
N THR A 54 -0.75 10.15 2.32
CA THR A 54 0.59 10.69 2.09
C THR A 54 1.52 9.61 1.56
N VAL A 55 1.52 8.43 2.16
CA VAL A 55 2.33 7.29 1.70
C VAL A 55 1.93 6.89 0.28
N GLN A 56 0.65 6.84 -0.02
CA GLN A 56 0.18 6.51 -1.38
C GLN A 56 0.66 7.55 -2.39
N ALA A 57 0.55 8.83 -2.07
CA ALA A 57 1.03 9.91 -2.94
C ALA A 57 2.54 9.81 -3.16
N LEU A 58 3.30 9.55 -2.10
CA LEU A 58 4.75 9.39 -2.17
C LEU A 58 5.14 8.19 -3.03
N GLN A 59 4.42 7.08 -2.87
CA GLN A 59 4.63 5.88 -3.67
C GLN A 59 4.37 6.15 -5.15
N ASP A 60 3.29 6.84 -5.48
CA ASP A 60 2.97 7.20 -6.87
C ASP A 60 4.06 8.08 -7.48
N LEU A 61 4.53 9.09 -6.76
CA LEU A 61 5.62 9.96 -7.21
C LEU A 61 6.93 9.19 -7.38
N THR A 62 7.25 8.31 -6.45
CA THR A 62 8.47 7.50 -6.50
C THR A 62 8.44 6.55 -7.70
N ARG A 63 7.29 5.93 -7.96
CA ARG A 63 7.11 5.07 -9.15
C ARG A 63 7.32 5.86 -10.44
N LEU A 64 6.79 7.08 -10.52
CA LEU A 64 7.00 7.96 -11.68
C LEU A 64 8.48 8.32 -11.85
N ALA A 65 9.18 8.60 -10.77
CA ALA A 65 10.61 8.93 -10.82
C ALA A 65 11.45 7.74 -11.31
N VAL A 66 11.15 6.54 -10.85
CA VAL A 66 11.82 5.31 -11.31
C VAL A 66 11.50 5.04 -12.77
N GLN A 67 10.25 5.17 -13.17
CA GLN A 67 9.83 4.97 -14.56
C GLN A 67 10.50 5.96 -15.51
N ALA A 68 10.68 7.21 -15.09
CA ALA A 68 11.36 8.22 -15.89
C ALA A 68 12.81 7.83 -16.18
N LYS A 69 13.47 7.13 -15.27
CA LYS A 69 14.87 6.71 -15.43
C LYS A 69 15.03 5.37 -16.11
N THR A 70 14.11 4.44 -15.91
CA THR A 70 14.24 3.07 -16.43
C THR A 70 13.41 2.82 -17.70
N GLY A 71 12.41 3.62 -17.96
CA GLY A 71 11.44 3.39 -19.04
C GLY A 71 10.43 2.29 -18.73
N ARG A 72 10.48 1.72 -17.52
CA ARG A 72 9.61 0.62 -17.11
C ARG A 72 8.78 1.02 -15.90
N PHE A 73 7.54 0.54 -15.85
CA PHE A 73 6.72 0.65 -14.65
C PHE A 73 7.26 -0.29 -13.56
N SER A 74 7.44 0.22 -12.35
CA SER A 74 7.81 -0.57 -11.18
C SER A 74 6.65 -0.67 -10.21
N ARG A 75 6.38 -1.87 -9.71
CA ARG A 75 5.35 -2.10 -8.68
C ARG A 75 5.91 -1.98 -7.28
N LEU A 76 6.91 -1.14 -7.10
CA LEU A 76 7.55 -0.92 -5.80
C LEU A 76 6.55 -0.45 -4.74
N ILE A 77 6.85 -0.81 -3.50
CA ILE A 77 6.05 -0.45 -2.33
C ILE A 77 6.90 0.39 -1.38
N ILE A 78 6.33 1.48 -0.90
CA ILE A 78 6.94 2.38 0.07
C ILE A 78 6.33 2.10 1.44
N ASP A 79 7.17 2.04 2.46
CA ASP A 79 6.78 1.94 3.86
C ASP A 79 7.47 3.06 4.64
N ILE A 80 6.71 3.85 5.38
CA ILE A 80 7.24 4.96 6.18
C ILE A 80 6.80 4.76 7.62
N GLY A 81 7.78 4.57 8.53
CA GLY A 81 7.51 4.47 9.95
C GLY A 81 6.55 3.35 10.33
N GLY A 82 6.57 2.24 9.60
CA GLY A 82 5.64 1.13 9.83
C GLY A 82 4.26 1.32 9.24
N SER A 83 4.08 2.28 8.31
CA SER A 83 2.79 2.58 7.67
C SER A 83 2.15 1.36 7.00
N ARG A 84 2.96 0.48 6.40
CA ARG A 84 2.46 -0.73 5.73
C ARG A 84 1.80 -1.68 6.73
N SER A 85 2.43 -1.91 7.87
CA SER A 85 1.88 -2.77 8.92
C SER A 85 0.62 -2.15 9.53
N ALA A 86 0.62 -0.85 9.78
CA ALA A 86 -0.55 -0.12 10.27
C ALA A 86 -1.72 -0.21 9.29
N ARG A 87 -1.44 -0.06 8.00
CA ARG A 87 -2.46 -0.16 6.96
C ARG A 87 -3.02 -1.58 6.84
N GLU A 88 -2.18 -2.60 6.93
CA GLU A 88 -2.62 -4.00 6.92
C GLU A 88 -3.58 -4.28 8.09
N THR A 89 -3.28 -3.75 9.27
CA THR A 89 -4.17 -3.86 10.44
C THR A 89 -5.50 -3.18 10.19
N GLU A 90 -5.48 -1.99 9.58
CA GLU A 90 -6.71 -1.26 9.22
C GLU A 90 -7.54 -2.04 8.21
N LEU A 91 -6.92 -2.61 7.17
CA LEU A 91 -7.61 -3.42 6.18
C LEU A 91 -8.26 -4.66 6.81
N LYS A 92 -7.60 -5.31 7.76
CA LYS A 92 -8.18 -6.43 8.50
C LYS A 92 -9.42 -6.03 9.28
N ARG A 93 -9.41 -4.86 9.91
CA ARG A 93 -10.59 -4.33 10.60
C ARG A 93 -11.75 -4.07 9.65
N MET A 94 -11.45 -3.56 8.45
CA MET A 94 -12.47 -3.35 7.43
C MET A 94 -13.11 -4.68 7.01
N VAL A 95 -12.31 -5.72 6.84
CA VAL A 95 -12.81 -7.07 6.52
C VAL A 95 -13.62 -7.64 7.68
N ASP A 96 -13.15 -7.51 8.92
CA ASP A 96 -13.87 -7.95 10.12
C ASP A 96 -15.26 -7.33 10.18
N ALA A 97 -15.35 -6.02 9.97
CA ALA A 97 -16.62 -5.29 9.99
C ALA A 97 -17.55 -5.73 8.85
N ALA A 98 -17.02 -5.92 7.65
CA ALA A 98 -17.80 -6.35 6.50
C ALA A 98 -18.36 -7.77 6.68
N VAL A 99 -17.54 -8.70 7.15
CA VAL A 99 -17.95 -10.08 7.42
C VAL A 99 -19.02 -10.12 8.51
N ALA A 100 -18.87 -9.30 9.55
CA ALA A 100 -19.89 -9.21 10.61
C ALA A 100 -21.23 -8.72 10.07
N GLN A 101 -21.24 -7.77 9.15
CA GLN A 101 -22.47 -7.27 8.52
C GLN A 101 -23.14 -8.35 7.65
N ILE A 102 -22.35 -9.12 6.92
CA ILE A 102 -22.88 -10.22 6.09
C ILE A 102 -23.44 -11.31 6.98
N ALA A 103 -22.73 -11.67 8.06
CA ALA A 103 -23.23 -12.63 9.04
C ALA A 103 -24.52 -12.18 9.72
N ALA A 104 -24.74 -10.88 9.84
CA ALA A 104 -25.96 -10.29 10.39
C ALA A 104 -27.12 -10.19 9.39
N GLY A 105 -26.93 -10.64 8.15
CA GLY A 105 -27.99 -10.72 7.15
C GLY A 105 -27.84 -9.84 5.91
N ARG A 106 -26.78 -9.04 5.82
CA ARG A 106 -26.51 -8.26 4.62
C ARG A 106 -26.09 -9.16 3.47
N GLU A 107 -26.57 -8.87 2.27
CA GLU A 107 -26.23 -9.68 1.09
C GLU A 107 -24.82 -9.40 0.62
N GLN A 108 -24.39 -8.14 0.67
CA GLN A 108 -23.05 -7.73 0.27
C GLN A 108 -22.63 -6.46 1.00
N VAL A 109 -21.33 -6.25 1.07
CA VAL A 109 -20.73 -5.03 1.62
C VAL A 109 -19.71 -4.50 0.63
N GLU A 110 -19.83 -3.22 0.30
CA GLU A 110 -18.90 -2.52 -0.57
C GLU A 110 -17.85 -1.81 0.30
N LEU A 111 -16.57 -2.06 0.03
CA LEU A 111 -15.48 -1.40 0.74
C LEU A 111 -15.10 -0.10 0.07
N GLU A 112 -14.31 0.71 0.77
CA GLU A 112 -13.74 1.93 0.22
C GLU A 112 -12.81 1.64 -0.96
N PRO A 113 -12.65 2.58 -1.90
CA PRO A 113 -11.65 2.43 -2.96
C PRO A 113 -10.26 2.20 -2.39
N MET A 114 -9.49 1.32 -3.02
CA MET A 114 -8.13 1.02 -2.60
C MET A 114 -7.28 0.59 -3.79
N SER A 115 -5.96 0.58 -3.62
CA SER A 115 -5.02 0.20 -4.66
C SER A 115 -5.15 -1.27 -5.03
N SER A 116 -4.60 -1.65 -6.20
CA SER A 116 -4.58 -3.05 -6.63
C SER A 116 -3.83 -3.94 -5.65
N TYR A 117 -2.75 -3.44 -5.05
CA TYR A 117 -2.01 -4.15 -4.02
C TYR A 117 -2.88 -4.44 -2.80
N GLU A 118 -3.58 -3.42 -2.31
CA GLU A 118 -4.48 -3.55 -1.16
C GLU A 118 -5.68 -4.46 -1.45
N ARG A 119 -6.26 -4.32 -2.64
CA ARG A 119 -7.37 -5.20 -3.06
C ARG A 119 -6.95 -6.67 -3.08
N LYS A 120 -5.71 -6.96 -3.49
CA LYS A 120 -5.18 -8.32 -3.48
C LYS A 120 -5.08 -8.86 -2.05
N LEU A 121 -4.54 -8.06 -1.12
CA LEU A 121 -4.45 -8.44 0.29
C LEU A 121 -5.83 -8.75 0.89
N VAL A 122 -6.79 -7.87 0.63
CA VAL A 122 -8.16 -8.03 1.14
C VAL A 122 -8.85 -9.22 0.50
N HIS A 123 -8.71 -9.39 -0.81
CA HIS A 123 -9.28 -10.53 -1.54
C HIS A 123 -8.79 -11.86 -0.95
N ASP A 124 -7.51 -11.99 -0.68
CA ASP A 124 -6.92 -13.20 -0.11
C ASP A 124 -7.43 -13.46 1.31
N ASP A 125 -7.55 -12.41 2.14
CA ASP A 125 -8.09 -12.51 3.50
C ASP A 125 -9.56 -12.95 3.48
N VAL A 126 -10.37 -12.34 2.63
CA VAL A 126 -11.79 -12.67 2.46
C VAL A 126 -11.96 -14.11 2.03
N ALA A 127 -11.15 -14.57 1.07
CA ALA A 127 -11.18 -15.95 0.60
C ALA A 127 -10.83 -16.95 1.70
N GLN A 128 -9.83 -16.65 2.53
CA GLN A 128 -9.45 -17.47 3.67
C GLN A 128 -10.56 -17.60 4.71
N ARG A 129 -11.40 -16.58 4.82
CA ARG A 129 -12.56 -16.59 5.74
C ARG A 129 -13.79 -17.26 5.14
N GLY A 130 -13.70 -17.77 3.90
CA GLY A 130 -14.79 -18.47 3.23
C GLY A 130 -15.83 -17.60 2.56
N TYR A 131 -15.48 -16.34 2.29
CA TYR A 131 -16.34 -15.39 1.60
C TYR A 131 -15.83 -15.13 0.19
N PHE A 132 -16.66 -14.49 -0.61
CA PHE A 132 -16.35 -14.14 -1.99
C PHE A 132 -16.14 -12.63 -2.10
N SER A 133 -15.19 -12.21 -2.93
CA SER A 133 -15.00 -10.80 -3.25
C SER A 133 -14.72 -10.60 -4.73
N GLU A 134 -15.15 -9.45 -5.24
CA GLU A 134 -14.82 -9.04 -6.61
C GLU A 134 -14.54 -7.55 -6.66
N SER A 135 -13.66 -7.13 -7.56
CA SER A 135 -13.38 -5.72 -7.79
C SER A 135 -14.43 -5.11 -8.70
N ARG A 136 -14.88 -3.89 -8.36
CA ARG A 136 -15.80 -3.09 -9.17
C ARG A 136 -15.28 -1.66 -9.29
N GLY A 137 -15.70 -0.97 -10.34
CA GLY A 137 -15.29 0.40 -10.60
C GLY A 137 -14.00 0.48 -11.41
N GLU A 138 -13.55 1.69 -11.68
CA GLU A 138 -12.40 1.97 -12.50
C GLU A 138 -11.47 2.99 -11.84
N GLY A 139 -10.18 2.88 -12.13
CA GLY A 139 -9.18 3.84 -11.67
C GLY A 139 -9.15 3.99 -10.16
N ARG A 140 -9.23 5.21 -9.68
CA ARG A 140 -9.19 5.54 -8.25
C ARG A 140 -10.45 5.12 -7.48
N ASP A 141 -11.55 4.87 -8.18
CA ASP A 141 -12.82 4.46 -7.57
C ASP A 141 -12.94 2.94 -7.45
N ARG A 142 -11.96 2.20 -7.96
CA ARG A 142 -12.00 0.74 -7.94
C ARG A 142 -11.91 0.20 -6.53
N ARG A 143 -12.83 -0.68 -6.20
CA ARG A 143 -13.04 -1.21 -4.85
C ARG A 143 -13.45 -2.66 -4.87
N LEU A 144 -13.45 -3.29 -3.70
CA LEU A 144 -13.96 -4.66 -3.53
C LEU A 144 -15.37 -4.65 -2.99
N VAL A 145 -16.17 -5.60 -3.47
CA VAL A 145 -17.47 -5.93 -2.92
C VAL A 145 -17.39 -7.35 -2.36
N ILE A 146 -17.77 -7.53 -1.10
CA ILE A 146 -17.71 -8.80 -0.38
C ILE A 146 -19.14 -9.36 -0.25
N ARG A 147 -19.28 -10.65 -0.45
CA ARG A 147 -20.56 -11.35 -0.29
C ARG A 147 -20.32 -12.81 0.17
N ASN A 148 -21.39 -13.48 0.54
CA ASN A 148 -21.35 -14.91 0.85
C ASN A 148 -20.88 -15.69 -0.39
N ALA A 149 -20.08 -16.71 -0.13
CA ALA A 149 -19.60 -17.61 -1.18
C ALA A 149 -20.73 -18.49 -1.72
#